data_c64c1e5d6394d4aa5e346b9336cb13a9
#
_entry.id   c64c1e5d6394d4aa5e346b9336cb13a9
#
_cell.length_a   1.000
_cell.length_b   1.000
_cell.length_c   1.000
_cell.angle_alpha   90.00
_cell.angle_beta   90.00
_cell.angle_gamma   90.00
#
_symmetry.space_group_name_H-M   'P 1'
#
loop_
_entity.id
_entity.type
_entity.pdbx_description
1 polymer ?
#
loop_
_entity_poly.entity_id
_entity_poly.type
_entity_poly.pdbx_seq_one_letter_code
_entity_poly.pdbx_strand_id
1 'polypeptide(L)'
;CSSDLAVVPVTYMNASADIKAFCGRHDGAVCTSSNARRALDWAFAQKDEAVTGMPTKVLFLPDQHLGRNTAVLELGFSLDDCVVWDPHRPHGGLTDAELRDARVILWKGHCSVHGRFSADVCRELRRTIPDVKLLVHPECRHEVVLEADLVGSTEFIIDTVRQAPAGTAWAIGTELNLVRRLANEHPEQRITFLDKTVCYCSTMNRIDLPHLVWALESL
;
A
#
# COMPACT_ATOMS: atom_id res chain seq x y z
N CYS A 1 -12.60 21.98 -14.75
CA CYS A 1 -11.90 21.73 -13.48
C CYS A 1 -11.61 23.07 -12.89
N SER A 2 -12.35 23.47 -11.85
CA SER A 2 -12.11 24.75 -11.19
C SER A 2 -10.79 24.70 -10.45
N SER A 3 -10.03 25.77 -10.61
CA SER A 3 -8.75 26.04 -9.94
C SER A 3 -8.82 26.14 -8.41
N ASP A 4 -9.97 25.82 -7.83
CA ASP A 4 -10.33 26.14 -6.46
C ASP A 4 -10.13 24.97 -5.48
N LEU A 5 -9.91 23.75 -5.97
CA LEU A 5 -9.59 22.61 -5.09
C LEU A 5 -8.10 22.47 -4.91
N ALA A 6 -7.63 22.66 -3.69
CA ALA A 6 -6.24 22.42 -3.30
C ALA A 6 -5.94 20.91 -3.24
N VAL A 7 -5.89 20.25 -4.41
CA VAL A 7 -5.61 18.82 -4.51
C VAL A 7 -4.17 18.59 -4.94
N VAL A 8 -3.44 17.76 -4.20
CA VAL A 8 -2.07 17.34 -4.50
C VAL A 8 -2.07 15.86 -4.86
N PRO A 9 -1.69 15.46 -6.08
CA PRO A 9 -1.62 14.05 -6.45
C PRO A 9 -0.35 13.39 -5.90
N VAL A 10 -0.51 12.27 -5.24
CA VAL A 10 0.59 11.40 -4.79
C VAL A 10 0.40 10.02 -5.40
N THR A 11 1.41 9.49 -6.07
CA THR A 11 1.33 8.17 -6.65
C THR A 11 2.35 7.20 -6.06
N TYR A 12 1.88 6.00 -5.78
CA TYR A 12 2.75 4.88 -5.45
C TYR A 12 3.60 4.48 -6.68
N MET A 13 4.83 4.07 -6.44
CA MET A 13 5.80 3.75 -7.50
C MET A 13 5.30 2.69 -8.50
N ASN A 14 4.42 1.79 -8.06
CA ASN A 14 3.80 0.76 -8.91
C ASN A 14 2.67 1.34 -9.77
N ALA A 15 3.00 2.37 -10.53
CA ALA A 15 2.13 3.07 -11.46
C ALA A 15 2.84 3.24 -12.81
N SER A 16 2.08 3.50 -13.88
CA SER A 16 2.64 3.80 -15.20
C SER A 16 3.45 5.10 -15.20
N ALA A 17 4.32 5.25 -16.19
CA ALA A 17 5.08 6.48 -16.37
C ALA A 17 4.18 7.70 -16.56
N ASP A 18 3.04 7.53 -17.24
CA ASP A 18 2.07 8.61 -17.47
C ASP A 18 1.46 9.14 -16.18
N ILE A 19 1.12 8.26 -15.24
CA ILE A 19 0.61 8.65 -13.91
C ILE A 19 1.68 9.40 -13.12
N LYS A 20 2.93 8.92 -13.15
CA LYS A 20 4.06 9.61 -12.50
C LYS A 20 4.29 10.99 -13.10
N ALA A 21 4.26 11.07 -14.43
CA ALA A 21 4.38 12.35 -15.16
C ALA A 21 3.18 13.30 -14.86
N PHE A 22 1.97 12.75 -14.71
CA PHE A 22 0.80 13.52 -14.28
C PHE A 22 1.05 14.14 -12.90
N CYS A 23 1.50 13.35 -11.92
CA CYS A 23 1.83 13.88 -10.61
C CYS A 23 2.87 15.00 -10.67
N GLY A 24 3.96 14.80 -11.45
CA GLY A 24 5.00 15.82 -11.60
C GLY A 24 4.51 17.11 -12.24
N ARG A 25 3.55 17.04 -13.19
CA ARG A 25 2.96 18.23 -13.81
C ARG A 25 1.97 18.99 -12.92
N HIS A 26 1.51 18.36 -11.87
CA HIS A 26 0.51 18.91 -10.93
C HIS A 26 1.07 19.07 -9.51
N ASP A 27 2.36 19.39 -9.40
CA ASP A 27 3.05 19.63 -8.13
C ASP A 27 2.87 18.48 -7.12
N GLY A 28 2.81 17.26 -7.64
CA GLY A 28 2.64 16.04 -6.86
C GLY A 28 3.94 15.28 -6.66
N ALA A 29 3.84 14.10 -6.04
CA ALA A 29 4.97 13.26 -5.72
C ALA A 29 4.79 11.79 -6.08
N VAL A 30 5.91 11.06 -6.18
CA VAL A 30 5.96 9.60 -6.26
C VAL A 30 6.47 9.08 -4.93
N CYS A 31 5.81 8.07 -4.37
CA CYS A 31 6.22 7.43 -3.13
C CYS A 31 6.46 5.92 -3.28
N THR A 32 7.09 5.34 -2.29
CA THR A 32 7.18 3.90 -2.04
C THR A 32 6.39 3.57 -0.77
N SER A 33 6.21 2.30 -0.46
CA SER A 33 5.59 1.89 0.81
C SER A 33 6.42 2.31 2.04
N SER A 34 7.74 2.52 1.89
CA SER A 34 8.62 2.92 2.99
C SER A 34 8.60 4.43 3.30
N ASN A 35 8.13 5.25 2.36
CA ASN A 35 8.08 6.70 2.53
C ASN A 35 6.70 7.33 2.28
N ALA A 36 5.65 6.51 2.15
CA ALA A 36 4.30 6.97 1.86
C ALA A 36 3.82 8.01 2.89
N ARG A 37 4.07 7.77 4.18
CA ARG A 37 3.79 8.74 5.25
C ARG A 37 4.41 10.10 4.97
N ARG A 38 5.71 10.13 4.69
CA ARG A 38 6.43 11.40 4.44
C ARG A 38 5.92 12.12 3.20
N ALA A 39 5.57 11.33 2.16
CA ALA A 39 5.01 11.90 0.94
C ALA A 39 3.63 12.51 1.18
N LEU A 40 2.78 11.89 2.01
CA LEU A 40 1.49 12.44 2.39
C LEU A 40 1.63 13.67 3.29
N ASP A 41 2.48 13.62 4.33
CA ASP A 41 2.81 14.78 5.18
C ASP A 41 3.26 15.98 4.33
N TRP A 42 4.17 15.73 3.39
CA TRP A 42 4.64 16.75 2.47
C TRP A 42 3.51 17.29 1.60
N ALA A 43 2.64 16.43 1.04
CA ALA A 43 1.55 16.83 0.18
C ALA A 43 0.53 17.71 0.93
N PHE A 44 0.19 17.37 2.17
CA PHE A 44 -0.71 18.19 2.98
C PHE A 44 -0.12 19.58 3.34
N ALA A 45 1.21 19.68 3.38
CA ALA A 45 1.90 20.93 3.66
C ALA A 45 2.10 21.85 2.43
N GLN A 46 1.74 21.38 1.19
CA GLN A 46 2.03 22.14 -0.04
C GLN A 46 1.21 23.40 -0.21
N LYS A 47 0.00 23.43 0.34
CA LYS A 47 -0.90 24.59 0.19
C LYS A 47 -1.35 25.05 1.57
N ASP A 48 -1.11 26.33 1.84
CA ASP A 48 -1.52 26.95 3.10
C ASP A 48 -3.05 27.20 3.08
N GLU A 49 -3.77 26.57 3.99
CA GLU A 49 -5.21 26.76 4.16
C GLU A 49 -5.56 28.23 4.43
N ALA A 50 -4.70 28.97 5.13
CA ALA A 50 -4.88 30.39 5.37
C ALA A 50 -4.85 31.23 4.08
N VAL A 51 -4.15 30.74 3.03
CA VAL A 51 -4.07 31.41 1.73
C VAL A 51 -5.18 30.93 0.78
N THR A 52 -5.47 29.63 0.78
CA THR A 52 -6.44 29.01 -0.15
C THR A 52 -7.87 29.09 0.37
N GLY A 53 -8.07 29.27 1.67
CA GLY A 53 -9.38 29.21 2.32
C GLY A 53 -9.98 27.79 2.40
N MET A 54 -9.23 26.77 1.96
CA MET A 54 -9.65 25.37 1.99
C MET A 54 -8.49 24.44 2.37
N PRO A 55 -8.77 23.36 3.12
CA PRO A 55 -7.75 22.38 3.49
C PRO A 55 -7.21 21.66 2.25
N THR A 56 -5.92 21.42 2.23
CA THR A 56 -5.28 20.61 1.19
C THR A 56 -5.83 19.19 1.21
N LYS A 57 -6.16 18.68 0.04
CA LYS A 57 -6.58 17.30 -0.19
C LYS A 57 -5.49 16.53 -0.93
N VAL A 58 -5.42 15.24 -0.71
CA VAL A 58 -4.51 14.37 -1.46
C VAL A 58 -5.32 13.44 -2.36
N LEU A 59 -4.95 13.38 -3.64
CA LEU A 59 -5.37 12.31 -4.55
C LEU A 59 -4.30 11.22 -4.54
N PHE A 60 -4.59 10.08 -3.92
CA PHE A 60 -3.64 8.97 -3.83
C PHE A 60 -3.90 7.92 -4.91
N LEU A 61 -2.86 7.58 -5.66
CA LEU A 61 -2.88 6.71 -6.83
C LEU A 61 -1.82 5.61 -6.70
N PRO A 62 -1.95 4.44 -7.33
CA PRO A 62 -3.21 3.84 -7.79
C PRO A 62 -3.83 2.94 -6.72
N ASP A 63 -3.14 2.67 -5.59
CA ASP A 63 -3.53 1.70 -4.57
C ASP A 63 -4.29 2.37 -3.42
N GLN A 64 -5.58 2.02 -3.29
CA GLN A 64 -6.44 2.57 -2.24
C GLN A 64 -6.04 2.12 -0.83
N HIS A 65 -5.49 0.92 -0.69
CA HIS A 65 -5.19 0.35 0.62
C HIS A 65 -3.95 0.98 1.22
N LEU A 66 -2.86 1.13 0.43
CA LEU A 66 -1.67 1.84 0.88
C LEU A 66 -2.02 3.27 1.31
N GLY A 67 -2.77 4.00 0.48
CA GLY A 67 -3.17 5.37 0.80
C GLY A 67 -4.00 5.46 2.07
N ARG A 68 -5.04 4.60 2.21
CA ARG A 68 -5.90 4.56 3.40
C ARG A 68 -5.13 4.19 4.65
N ASN A 69 -4.37 3.10 4.60
CA ASN A 69 -3.65 2.60 5.77
C ASN A 69 -2.62 3.60 6.26
N THR A 70 -1.90 4.26 5.34
CA THR A 70 -0.98 5.34 5.70
C THR A 70 -1.71 6.54 6.31
N ALA A 71 -2.81 6.99 5.70
CA ALA A 71 -3.56 8.15 6.21
C ALA A 71 -4.16 7.87 7.59
N VAL A 72 -4.80 6.73 7.77
CA VAL A 72 -5.53 6.42 9.01
C VAL A 72 -4.57 6.02 10.14
N LEU A 73 -3.64 5.10 9.88
CA LEU A 73 -2.84 4.49 10.93
C LEU A 73 -1.57 5.28 11.26
N GLU A 74 -1.03 6.01 10.29
CA GLU A 74 0.23 6.72 10.49
C GLU A 74 0.05 8.24 10.64
N LEU A 75 -1.00 8.82 10.04
CA LEU A 75 -1.27 10.26 10.10
C LEU A 75 -2.47 10.62 10.99
N GLY A 76 -3.24 9.62 11.46
CA GLY A 76 -4.35 9.82 12.39
C GLY A 76 -5.64 10.39 11.77
N PHE A 77 -5.79 10.32 10.45
CA PHE A 77 -7.07 10.62 9.80
C PHE A 77 -8.13 9.58 10.18
N SER A 78 -9.39 9.97 10.15
CA SER A 78 -10.50 9.04 10.28
C SER A 78 -10.75 8.27 8.96
N LEU A 79 -11.50 7.19 9.02
CA LEU A 79 -11.96 6.51 7.80
C LEU A 79 -12.88 7.41 6.97
N ASP A 80 -13.64 8.29 7.60
CA ASP A 80 -14.55 9.23 6.94
C ASP A 80 -13.80 10.34 6.18
N ASP A 81 -12.55 10.63 6.56
CA ASP A 81 -11.69 11.54 5.80
C ASP A 81 -11.20 10.92 4.48
N CYS A 82 -11.39 9.61 4.29
CA CYS A 82 -10.88 8.85 3.15
C CYS A 82 -12.03 8.36 2.27
N VAL A 83 -12.19 8.93 1.08
CA VAL A 83 -13.19 8.49 0.10
C VAL A 83 -12.53 7.72 -1.05
N VAL A 84 -13.29 6.78 -1.64
CA VAL A 84 -12.79 5.95 -2.76
C VAL A 84 -13.42 6.41 -4.06
N TRP A 85 -12.59 6.91 -4.97
CA TRP A 85 -12.98 7.28 -6.33
C TRP A 85 -12.98 6.05 -7.24
N ASP A 86 -14.16 5.66 -7.71
CA ASP A 86 -14.33 4.59 -8.69
C ASP A 86 -14.32 5.17 -10.12
N PRO A 87 -13.27 4.95 -10.93
CA PRO A 87 -13.18 5.52 -12.27
C PRO A 87 -14.26 5.01 -13.25
N HIS A 88 -14.97 3.94 -12.91
CA HIS A 88 -16.03 3.35 -13.73
C HIS A 88 -17.43 3.91 -13.38
N ARG A 89 -17.52 4.85 -12.45
CA ARG A 89 -18.78 5.46 -12.03
C ARG A 89 -18.77 6.98 -12.31
N PRO A 90 -19.92 7.55 -12.68
CA PRO A 90 -20.05 9.00 -12.75
C PRO A 90 -19.62 9.64 -11.42
N HIS A 91 -18.85 10.72 -11.48
CA HIS A 91 -18.27 11.41 -10.31
C HIS A 91 -17.51 10.47 -9.34
N GLY A 92 -16.92 9.37 -9.85
CA GLY A 92 -16.28 8.39 -8.99
C GLY A 92 -17.25 7.63 -8.07
N GLY A 93 -18.56 7.80 -8.26
CA GLY A 93 -19.59 7.28 -7.38
C GLY A 93 -19.78 8.08 -6.10
N LEU A 94 -19.22 9.27 -6.01
CA LEU A 94 -19.23 10.15 -4.85
C LEU A 94 -20.12 11.38 -5.10
N THR A 95 -20.66 11.93 -4.05
CA THR A 95 -21.37 13.22 -4.05
C THR A 95 -20.39 14.39 -3.93
N ASP A 96 -20.83 15.59 -4.32
CA ASP A 96 -20.03 16.81 -4.13
C ASP A 96 -19.74 17.09 -2.65
N ALA A 97 -20.61 16.69 -1.74
CA ALA A 97 -20.42 16.83 -0.30
C ALA A 97 -19.28 15.90 0.18
N GLU A 98 -19.32 14.61 -0.17
CA GLU A 98 -18.27 13.66 0.17
C GLU A 98 -16.91 14.10 -0.37
N LEU A 99 -16.85 14.59 -1.61
CA LEU A 99 -15.60 15.13 -2.19
C LEU A 99 -15.15 16.41 -1.50
N ARG A 100 -16.08 17.25 -1.02
CA ARG A 100 -15.74 18.48 -0.32
C ARG A 100 -15.19 18.20 1.08
N ASP A 101 -15.77 17.23 1.77
CA ASP A 101 -15.43 16.93 3.17
C ASP A 101 -14.20 16.01 3.28
N ALA A 102 -13.94 15.18 2.26
CA ALA A 102 -12.79 14.30 2.24
C ALA A 102 -11.45 15.04 2.29
N ARG A 103 -10.48 14.44 2.98
CA ARG A 103 -9.08 14.87 3.00
C ARG A 103 -8.23 14.02 2.06
N VAL A 104 -8.55 12.75 1.90
CA VAL A 104 -7.85 11.81 1.03
C VAL A 104 -8.82 11.18 0.04
N ILE A 105 -8.56 11.39 -1.24
CA ILE A 105 -9.30 10.78 -2.35
C ILE A 105 -8.46 9.61 -2.84
N LEU A 106 -8.95 8.41 -2.65
CA LEU A 106 -8.26 7.17 -2.99
C LEU A 106 -8.75 6.64 -4.33
N TRP A 107 -7.85 6.46 -5.28
CA TRP A 107 -8.20 5.76 -6.52
C TRP A 107 -8.55 4.31 -6.22
N LYS A 108 -9.64 3.79 -6.79
CA LYS A 108 -10.13 2.43 -6.58
C LYS A 108 -9.29 1.37 -7.30
N GLY A 109 -8.00 1.38 -7.05
CA GLY A 109 -7.07 0.32 -7.46
C GLY A 109 -6.57 -0.44 -6.25
N HIS A 110 -5.98 -1.59 -6.47
CA HIS A 110 -5.38 -2.42 -5.42
C HIS A 110 -4.36 -3.40 -6.00
N CYS A 111 -3.42 -3.83 -5.19
CA CYS A 111 -2.54 -4.94 -5.53
C CYS A 111 -3.32 -6.27 -5.49
N SER A 112 -3.27 -7.05 -6.59
CA SER A 112 -3.96 -8.34 -6.67
C SER A 112 -3.44 -9.38 -5.67
N VAL A 113 -2.19 -9.28 -5.26
CA VAL A 113 -1.60 -10.16 -4.24
C VAL A 113 -2.10 -9.77 -2.85
N HIS A 114 -1.88 -8.52 -2.44
CA HIS A 114 -2.23 -8.06 -1.10
C HIS A 114 -3.75 -8.01 -0.86
N GLY A 115 -4.54 -7.76 -1.91
CA GLY A 115 -6.00 -7.76 -1.84
C GLY A 115 -6.64 -9.14 -1.61
N ARG A 116 -5.87 -10.24 -1.67
CA ARG A 116 -6.36 -11.60 -1.41
C ARG A 116 -6.39 -11.96 0.05
N PHE A 117 -5.52 -11.38 0.87
CA PHE A 117 -5.49 -11.65 2.29
C PHE A 117 -6.79 -11.21 2.96
N SER A 118 -7.25 -11.98 3.93
CA SER A 118 -8.48 -11.70 4.68
C SER A 118 -8.27 -11.76 6.18
N ALA A 119 -9.06 -10.98 6.91
CA ALA A 119 -9.06 -10.99 8.37
C ALA A 119 -9.42 -12.36 8.95
N ASP A 120 -10.27 -13.14 8.25
CA ASP A 120 -10.63 -14.48 8.69
C ASP A 120 -9.43 -15.44 8.69
N VAL A 121 -8.58 -15.36 7.67
CA VAL A 121 -7.33 -16.15 7.62
C VAL A 121 -6.38 -15.72 8.73
N CYS A 122 -6.28 -14.43 9.03
CA CYS A 122 -5.48 -13.93 10.15
C CYS A 122 -5.97 -14.55 11.48
N ARG A 123 -7.25 -14.50 11.75
CA ARG A 123 -7.86 -15.09 12.95
C ARG A 123 -7.70 -16.61 13.01
N GLU A 124 -7.80 -17.31 11.88
CA GLU A 124 -7.58 -18.76 11.82
C GLU A 124 -6.12 -19.11 12.14
N LEU A 125 -5.15 -18.41 11.57
CA LEU A 125 -3.73 -18.65 11.86
C LEU A 125 -3.39 -18.43 13.33
N ARG A 126 -3.96 -17.38 13.96
CA ARG A 126 -3.80 -17.18 15.41
C ARG A 126 -4.35 -18.33 16.26
N ARG A 127 -5.41 -19.01 15.81
CA ARG A 127 -5.97 -20.17 16.51
C ARG A 127 -5.17 -21.45 16.30
N THR A 128 -4.51 -21.58 15.14
CA THR A 128 -3.86 -22.83 14.73
C THR A 128 -2.36 -22.86 14.96
N ILE A 129 -1.72 -21.70 15.03
CA ILE A 129 -0.28 -21.57 15.25
C ILE A 129 -0.06 -20.80 16.56
N PRO A 130 0.41 -21.48 17.63
CA PRO A 130 0.73 -20.80 18.89
C PRO A 130 1.75 -19.66 18.68
N ASP A 131 1.49 -18.53 19.35
CA ASP A 131 2.37 -17.35 19.38
C ASP A 131 2.72 -16.75 18.01
N VAL A 132 1.92 -17.05 16.97
CA VAL A 132 2.15 -16.51 15.63
C VAL A 132 2.03 -14.99 15.64
N LYS A 133 3.02 -14.33 15.05
CA LYS A 133 3.01 -12.90 14.76
C LYS A 133 2.61 -12.66 13.32
N LEU A 134 1.61 -11.79 13.14
CA LEU A 134 1.13 -11.39 11.82
C LEU A 134 1.90 -10.15 11.36
N LEU A 135 2.64 -10.29 10.26
CA LEU A 135 3.47 -9.22 9.69
C LEU A 135 3.01 -8.96 8.26
N VAL A 136 2.44 -7.79 7.98
CA VAL A 136 1.80 -7.53 6.69
C VAL A 136 2.30 -6.26 6.01
N HIS A 137 2.18 -6.24 4.68
CA HIS A 137 2.46 -5.06 3.88
C HIS A 137 1.29 -4.07 3.93
N PRO A 138 1.51 -2.74 3.92
CA PRO A 138 0.44 -1.75 4.01
C PRO A 138 -0.51 -1.69 2.79
N GLU A 139 -0.21 -2.38 1.69
CA GLU A 139 -1.15 -2.60 0.59
C GLU A 139 -2.22 -3.67 0.90
N CYS A 140 -2.15 -4.35 2.04
CA CYS A 140 -3.20 -5.25 2.49
C CYS A 140 -4.48 -4.46 2.79
N ARG A 141 -5.62 -5.14 2.69
CA ARG A 141 -6.90 -4.54 3.06
C ARG A 141 -6.85 -4.01 4.49
N HIS A 142 -7.58 -2.94 4.76
CA HIS A 142 -7.56 -2.29 6.07
C HIS A 142 -7.91 -3.25 7.22
N GLU A 143 -8.91 -4.11 7.03
CA GLU A 143 -9.31 -5.12 8.01
C GLU A 143 -8.21 -6.17 8.29
N VAL A 144 -7.32 -6.44 7.32
CA VAL A 144 -6.16 -7.32 7.52
C VAL A 144 -5.07 -6.62 8.32
N VAL A 145 -4.85 -5.34 8.01
CA VAL A 145 -3.86 -4.52 8.72
C VAL A 145 -4.25 -4.33 10.18
N LEU A 146 -5.55 -4.21 10.49
CA LEU A 146 -6.05 -4.12 11.87
C LEU A 146 -5.85 -5.43 12.67
N GLU A 147 -5.80 -6.57 12.00
CA GLU A 147 -5.49 -7.87 12.64
C GLU A 147 -3.99 -8.10 12.83
N ALA A 148 -3.13 -7.33 12.16
CA ALA A 148 -1.69 -7.56 12.16
C ALA A 148 -1.01 -7.04 13.45
N ASP A 149 0.05 -7.73 13.88
CA ASP A 149 0.90 -7.26 14.97
C ASP A 149 1.89 -6.20 14.47
N LEU A 150 2.33 -6.32 13.23
CA LEU A 150 3.29 -5.42 12.59
C LEU A 150 2.89 -5.14 11.14
N VAL A 151 3.04 -3.89 10.74
CA VAL A 151 2.76 -3.43 9.38
C VAL A 151 3.94 -2.64 8.87
N GLY A 152 4.41 -2.96 7.67
CA GLY A 152 5.50 -2.18 7.11
C GLY A 152 5.87 -2.56 5.68
N SER A 153 6.77 -1.78 5.12
CA SER A 153 7.31 -1.97 3.77
C SER A 153 8.05 -3.30 3.62
N THR A 154 8.36 -3.67 2.38
CA THR A 154 9.20 -4.83 2.07
C THR A 154 10.50 -4.85 2.88
N GLU A 155 11.19 -3.72 2.97
CA GLU A 155 12.43 -3.59 3.75
C GLU A 155 12.17 -3.80 5.25
N PHE A 156 11.12 -3.17 5.78
CA PHE A 156 10.71 -3.38 7.17
C PHE A 156 10.41 -4.86 7.48
N ILE A 157 9.74 -5.57 6.58
CA ILE A 157 9.45 -7.00 6.73
C ILE A 157 10.75 -7.81 6.78
N ILE A 158 11.69 -7.55 5.86
CA ILE A 158 12.99 -8.21 5.80
C ILE A 158 13.77 -7.98 7.10
N ASP A 159 13.89 -6.75 7.54
CA ASP A 159 14.67 -6.40 8.74
C ASP A 159 14.02 -6.93 10.03
N THR A 160 12.68 -6.91 10.10
CA THR A 160 11.95 -7.47 11.23
C THR A 160 12.21 -8.98 11.39
N VAL A 161 12.14 -9.74 10.31
CA VAL A 161 12.43 -11.18 10.33
C VAL A 161 13.88 -11.43 10.66
N ARG A 162 14.80 -10.68 10.04
CA ARG A 162 16.25 -10.85 10.27
C ARG A 162 16.66 -10.60 11.72
N GLN A 163 16.01 -9.66 12.40
CA GLN A 163 16.32 -9.28 13.79
C GLN A 163 15.59 -10.16 14.83
N ALA A 164 14.65 -10.97 14.40
CA ALA A 164 13.84 -11.77 15.31
C ALA A 164 14.64 -12.96 15.88
N PRO A 165 14.38 -13.36 17.13
CA PRO A 165 15.05 -14.51 17.72
C PRO A 165 14.64 -15.84 17.05
N ALA A 166 15.51 -16.84 17.14
CA ALA A 166 15.19 -18.19 16.72
C ALA A 166 13.90 -18.70 17.42
N GLY A 167 13.11 -19.50 16.70
CA GLY A 167 11.84 -20.03 17.17
C GLY A 167 10.65 -19.10 16.98
N THR A 168 10.85 -17.85 16.55
CA THR A 168 9.73 -16.96 16.26
C THR A 168 8.83 -17.54 15.16
N ALA A 169 7.51 -17.49 15.39
CA ALA A 169 6.51 -17.92 14.42
C ALA A 169 5.91 -16.69 13.70
N TRP A 170 5.99 -16.68 12.38
CA TRP A 170 5.48 -15.61 11.52
C TRP A 170 4.40 -16.12 10.57
N ALA A 171 3.36 -15.30 10.35
CA ALA A 171 2.50 -15.36 9.19
C ALA A 171 2.64 -14.04 8.43
N ILE A 172 3.22 -14.10 7.23
CA ILE A 172 3.63 -12.91 6.48
C ILE A 172 2.70 -12.67 5.30
N GLY A 173 2.08 -11.48 5.27
CA GLY A 173 1.17 -11.01 4.24
C GLY A 173 1.86 -10.06 3.24
N THR A 174 2.67 -10.62 2.35
CA THR A 174 3.30 -9.92 1.23
C THR A 174 3.49 -10.88 0.04
N GLU A 175 4.32 -10.53 -0.95
CA GLU A 175 4.56 -11.37 -2.12
C GLU A 175 5.24 -12.70 -1.76
N LEU A 176 4.76 -13.80 -2.34
CA LEU A 176 5.13 -15.17 -1.97
C LEU A 176 6.62 -15.48 -2.11
N ASN A 177 7.27 -14.98 -3.18
CA ASN A 177 8.70 -15.28 -3.39
C ASN A 177 9.57 -14.65 -2.31
N LEU A 178 9.20 -13.46 -1.82
CA LEU A 178 9.86 -12.87 -0.66
C LEU A 178 9.66 -13.73 0.59
N VAL A 179 8.45 -14.18 0.86
CA VAL A 179 8.17 -15.02 2.04
C VAL A 179 8.95 -16.33 1.98
N ARG A 180 9.01 -16.97 0.81
CA ARG A 180 9.82 -18.19 0.60
C ARG A 180 11.31 -17.95 0.79
N ARG A 181 11.82 -16.82 0.28
CA ARG A 181 13.20 -16.43 0.46
C ARG A 181 13.53 -16.27 1.93
N LEU A 182 12.73 -15.54 2.68
CA LEU A 182 12.90 -15.36 4.12
C LEU A 182 12.86 -16.69 4.89
N ALA A 183 11.94 -17.59 4.53
CA ALA A 183 11.88 -18.92 5.14
C ALA A 183 13.13 -19.76 4.87
N ASN A 184 13.74 -19.63 3.69
CA ASN A 184 14.99 -20.32 3.34
C ASN A 184 16.22 -19.70 4.02
N GLU A 185 16.24 -18.36 4.16
CA GLU A 185 17.32 -17.63 4.81
C GLU A 185 17.31 -17.77 6.34
N HIS A 186 16.12 -18.04 6.94
CA HIS A 186 15.90 -18.13 8.38
C HIS A 186 15.24 -19.46 8.79
N PRO A 187 15.88 -20.62 8.56
CA PRO A 187 15.32 -21.94 8.87
C PRO A 187 15.09 -22.16 10.37
N GLU A 188 15.72 -21.37 11.23
CA GLU A 188 15.52 -21.36 12.68
C GLU A 188 14.19 -20.71 13.14
N GLN A 189 13.47 -20.05 12.22
CA GLN A 189 12.18 -19.44 12.45
C GLN A 189 11.06 -20.19 11.72
N ARG A 190 9.83 -20.07 12.19
CA ARG A 190 8.65 -20.68 11.53
C ARG A 190 7.96 -19.62 10.67
N ILE A 191 8.29 -19.54 9.39
CA ILE A 191 7.72 -18.54 8.48
C ILE A 191 6.65 -19.18 7.61
N THR A 192 5.42 -18.65 7.70
CA THR A 192 4.24 -19.10 6.97
C THR A 192 3.70 -17.96 6.10
N PHE A 193 3.27 -18.29 4.89
CA PHE A 193 2.56 -17.35 4.01
C PHE A 193 1.13 -17.13 4.52
N LEU A 194 0.64 -15.91 4.49
CA LEU A 194 -0.67 -15.53 5.05
C LEU A 194 -1.87 -16.05 4.25
N ASP A 195 -1.68 -16.67 3.09
CA ASP A 195 -2.76 -17.26 2.28
C ASP A 195 -2.52 -18.76 2.13
N LYS A 196 -3.60 -19.54 2.11
CA LYS A 196 -3.57 -20.99 1.84
C LYS A 196 -3.35 -21.30 0.36
N THR A 197 -3.64 -20.36 -0.52
CA THR A 197 -3.51 -20.53 -1.98
C THR A 197 -2.28 -19.81 -2.49
N VAL A 198 -1.52 -20.51 -3.34
CA VAL A 198 -0.36 -19.93 -3.99
C VAL A 198 -0.80 -18.88 -5.01
N CYS A 199 -0.42 -17.62 -4.79
CA CYS A 199 -0.64 -16.55 -5.75
C CYS A 199 0.66 -15.83 -6.06
N TYR A 200 1.06 -15.86 -7.32
CA TYR A 200 2.21 -15.10 -7.81
C TYR A 200 1.77 -13.74 -8.33
N CYS A 201 2.61 -12.74 -8.15
CA CYS A 201 2.47 -11.49 -8.86
C CYS A 201 2.83 -11.71 -10.34
N SER A 202 1.83 -11.70 -11.21
CA SER A 202 2.03 -11.92 -12.65
C SER A 202 2.95 -10.87 -13.30
N THR A 203 2.99 -9.68 -12.75
CA THR A 203 3.87 -8.60 -13.23
C THR A 203 5.31 -8.84 -12.81
N MET A 204 5.55 -9.20 -11.54
CA MET A 204 6.90 -9.50 -11.06
C MET A 204 7.48 -10.78 -11.69
N ASN A 205 6.66 -11.77 -12.00
CA ASN A 205 7.10 -13.00 -12.67
C ASN A 205 7.55 -12.79 -14.12
N ARG A 206 7.37 -11.60 -14.69
CA ARG A 206 7.98 -11.22 -15.97
C ARG A 206 9.42 -10.75 -15.84
N ILE A 207 9.91 -10.56 -14.62
CA ILE A 207 11.31 -10.24 -14.34
C ILE A 207 12.07 -11.57 -14.21
N ASP A 208 12.40 -12.16 -15.36
CA ASP A 208 13.12 -13.42 -15.48
C ASP A 208 14.36 -13.28 -16.38
N LEU A 209 15.18 -14.33 -16.46
CA LEU A 209 16.38 -14.30 -17.27
C LEU A 209 16.13 -14.05 -18.75
N PRO A 210 15.12 -14.66 -19.41
CA PRO A 210 14.80 -14.38 -20.82
C PRO A 210 14.46 -12.92 -21.05
N HIS A 211 13.64 -12.28 -20.20
CA HIS A 211 13.30 -10.88 -20.33
C HIS A 211 14.50 -9.95 -20.02
N LEU A 212 15.38 -10.33 -19.11
CA LEU A 212 16.62 -9.60 -18.84
C LEU A 212 17.54 -9.62 -20.06
N VAL A 213 17.76 -10.81 -20.66
CA VAL A 213 18.56 -10.96 -21.88
C VAL A 213 17.97 -10.12 -23.00
N TRP A 214 16.66 -10.24 -23.25
CA TRP A 214 15.99 -9.44 -24.27
C TRP A 214 16.16 -7.93 -24.04
N ALA A 215 16.04 -7.46 -22.82
CA ALA A 215 16.23 -6.04 -22.51
C ALA A 215 17.67 -5.58 -22.78
N LEU A 216 18.68 -6.40 -22.43
CA LEU A 216 20.09 -6.08 -22.67
C LEU A 216 20.48 -6.13 -24.15
N GLU A 217 19.88 -7.04 -24.92
CA GLU A 217 20.10 -7.13 -26.37
C GLU A 217 19.38 -6.04 -27.17
N SER A 218 18.39 -5.38 -26.57
CA SER A 218 17.57 -4.32 -27.19
C SER A 218 17.99 -2.91 -26.81
N LEU A 219 19.06 -2.74 -26.03
CA LEU A 219 19.67 -1.47 -25.68
C LEU A 219 20.56 -0.98 -26.83
#